data_1c1c7ce8a8c7f2cf297ef93ddb6b3bad
#
_entry.id   1c1c7ce8a8c7f2cf297ef93ddb6b3bad
#
_cell.length_a   1.000
_cell.length_b   1.000
_cell.length_c   1.000
_cell.angle_alpha   90.00
_cell.angle_beta   90.00
_cell.angle_gamma   90.00
#
_symmetry.space_group_name_H-M   'P 1'
#
loop_
_entity.id
_entity.type
_entity.pdbx_description
1 polymer ?
#
loop_
_entity_poly.entity_id
_entity_poly.type
_entity_poly.pdbx_seq_one_letter_code
_entity_poly.pdbx_strand_id
1 'polypeptide(L)'
;PWQFTPLMTIRLTPATTAETLRGAVEAGVVAVKLYAGITTNSAHGISDVRVFASVFAEMERLGLVLCLHGEVPDVFCLDRETAFLQELRWIASMFPGLRIVLEHVTTAAAVRVVKELPDTVAATITAHHLRLTLDDVIGSKLRPHNFCMPVAKRPEDRAALIAVATSGNPKFFFGSDSAPHDRDKKESAEGCAGCFTAPVALELLAETFEWEGQIERLEAFVSEAGASFYGLPLNEGTITLARGPWHVPYRLLNSRNAQLIPVWAGEEIAWKVAA
;
A
#
# COMPACT_ATOMS: atom_id res chain seq x y z
N PRO A 1 -21.65 -15.83 -3.44
CA PRO A 1 -20.20 -15.81 -3.53
C PRO A 1 -19.78 -14.48 -4.16
N TRP A 2 -18.85 -13.77 -3.50
CA TRP A 2 -18.31 -12.52 -4.01
C TRP A 2 -17.52 -12.83 -5.29
N GLN A 3 -17.83 -12.14 -6.37
CA GLN A 3 -17.08 -12.26 -7.62
C GLN A 3 -15.88 -11.32 -7.53
N PHE A 4 -14.68 -11.88 -7.34
CA PHE A 4 -13.43 -11.13 -7.33
C PHE A 4 -12.82 -11.14 -8.74
N THR A 5 -12.60 -9.95 -9.30
CA THR A 5 -11.92 -9.81 -10.60
C THR A 5 -10.51 -9.26 -10.34
N PRO A 6 -9.46 -10.09 -10.47
CA PRO A 6 -8.09 -9.62 -10.27
C PRO A 6 -7.65 -8.71 -11.42
N LEU A 7 -7.12 -7.53 -11.08
CA LEU A 7 -6.45 -6.66 -12.03
C LEU A 7 -4.94 -6.88 -11.88
N MET A 8 -4.31 -7.38 -12.93
CA MET A 8 -2.91 -7.75 -12.89
C MET A 8 -2.00 -6.53 -13.14
N THR A 9 -0.84 -6.54 -12.48
CA THR A 9 0.27 -5.63 -12.76
C THR A 9 1.48 -6.42 -13.23
N ILE A 10 2.36 -5.80 -14.01
CA ILE A 10 3.67 -6.37 -14.32
C ILE A 10 4.75 -5.68 -13.46
N ARG A 11 5.80 -6.43 -13.17
CA ARG A 11 6.98 -5.88 -12.50
C ARG A 11 7.88 -5.22 -13.52
N LEU A 12 8.32 -3.97 -13.22
CA LEU A 12 9.34 -3.28 -13.99
C LEU A 12 10.72 -3.88 -13.66
N THR A 13 11.45 -4.24 -14.70
CA THR A 13 12.80 -4.78 -14.63
C THR A 13 13.69 -4.15 -15.69
N PRO A 14 15.01 -4.27 -15.60
CA PRO A 14 15.92 -3.77 -16.66
C PRO A 14 15.65 -4.38 -18.04
N ALA A 15 14.95 -5.53 -18.11
CA ALA A 15 14.58 -6.18 -19.38
C ALA A 15 13.21 -5.69 -19.92
N THR A 16 12.51 -4.81 -19.21
CA THR A 16 11.21 -4.30 -19.66
C THR A 16 11.40 -3.35 -20.85
N THR A 17 10.72 -3.65 -21.95
CA THR A 17 10.78 -2.89 -23.20
C THR A 17 9.43 -2.26 -23.53
N ALA A 18 9.41 -1.31 -24.50
CA ALA A 18 8.18 -0.76 -25.03
C ALA A 18 7.23 -1.83 -25.62
N GLU A 19 7.77 -2.90 -26.20
CA GLU A 19 6.99 -4.03 -26.70
C GLU A 19 6.33 -4.80 -25.55
N THR A 20 7.09 -5.06 -24.45
CA THR A 20 6.55 -5.66 -23.22
C THR A 20 5.37 -4.85 -22.69
N LEU A 21 5.48 -3.51 -22.67
CA LEU A 21 4.40 -2.64 -22.18
C LEU A 21 3.16 -2.69 -23.09
N ARG A 22 3.34 -2.68 -24.41
CA ARG A 22 2.21 -2.80 -25.34
C ARG A 22 1.48 -4.15 -25.19
N GLY A 23 2.23 -5.24 -25.14
CA GLY A 23 1.64 -6.56 -24.89
C GLY A 23 0.93 -6.66 -23.54
N ALA A 24 1.44 -5.98 -22.50
CA ALA A 24 0.78 -5.91 -21.21
C ALA A 24 -0.57 -5.17 -21.28
N VAL A 25 -0.64 -4.03 -22.00
CA VAL A 25 -1.90 -3.29 -22.22
C VAL A 25 -2.91 -4.14 -22.98
N GLU A 26 -2.49 -4.83 -24.03
CA GLU A 26 -3.34 -5.76 -24.81
C GLU A 26 -3.89 -6.90 -23.94
N ALA A 27 -3.13 -7.33 -22.93
CA ALA A 27 -3.53 -8.32 -21.93
C ALA A 27 -4.39 -7.75 -20.80
N GLY A 28 -4.74 -6.44 -20.81
CA GLY A 28 -5.58 -5.80 -19.80
C GLY A 28 -4.83 -5.35 -18.53
N VAL A 29 -3.50 -5.28 -18.58
CA VAL A 29 -2.70 -4.75 -17.46
C VAL A 29 -2.89 -3.24 -17.37
N VAL A 30 -3.20 -2.73 -16.18
CA VAL A 30 -3.47 -1.30 -15.94
C VAL A 30 -2.30 -0.56 -15.27
N ALA A 31 -1.36 -1.28 -14.68
CA ALA A 31 -0.27 -0.69 -13.92
C ALA A 31 1.02 -1.51 -14.02
N VAL A 32 2.13 -0.84 -13.73
CA VAL A 32 3.49 -1.42 -13.68
C VAL A 32 4.10 -1.12 -12.32
N LYS A 33 4.58 -2.15 -11.62
CA LYS A 33 5.19 -2.02 -10.29
C LYS A 33 6.71 -1.91 -10.38
N LEU A 34 7.26 -0.86 -9.81
CA LEU A 34 8.71 -0.67 -9.59
C LEU A 34 9.05 -0.85 -8.12
N TYR A 35 10.03 -1.73 -7.86
CA TYR A 35 10.68 -1.88 -6.56
C TYR A 35 12.03 -1.17 -6.59
N ALA A 36 12.10 0.05 -6.06
CA ALA A 36 13.34 0.81 -5.98
C ALA A 36 14.30 0.22 -4.94
N GLY A 37 13.77 -0.38 -3.86
CA GLY A 37 14.55 -0.98 -2.80
C GLY A 37 14.59 -2.51 -2.84
N ILE A 38 15.35 -3.09 -1.90
CA ILE A 38 15.31 -4.53 -1.60
C ILE A 38 14.07 -4.80 -0.75
N THR A 39 13.23 -5.70 -1.21
CA THR A 39 12.02 -6.13 -0.49
C THR A 39 11.97 -7.65 -0.43
N THR A 40 11.06 -8.22 0.34
CA THR A 40 10.83 -9.68 0.37
C THR A 40 10.59 -10.26 -1.03
N ASN A 41 10.02 -9.47 -1.93
CA ASN A 41 9.71 -9.87 -3.31
C ASN A 41 10.74 -9.38 -4.33
N SER A 42 11.79 -8.67 -3.93
CA SER A 42 12.82 -8.11 -4.80
C SER A 42 14.19 -8.16 -4.13
N ALA A 43 14.94 -9.23 -4.40
CA ALA A 43 16.30 -9.41 -3.87
C ALA A 43 17.34 -8.41 -4.43
N HIS A 44 17.03 -7.77 -5.57
CA HIS A 44 17.88 -6.79 -6.22
C HIS A 44 17.07 -5.51 -6.41
N GLY A 45 17.26 -4.54 -5.54
CA GLY A 45 16.73 -3.20 -5.69
C GLY A 45 17.29 -2.49 -6.92
N ILE A 46 16.58 -1.47 -7.39
CA ILE A 46 17.01 -0.61 -8.47
C ILE A 46 17.41 0.72 -7.84
N SER A 47 18.69 0.96 -7.75
CA SER A 47 19.24 2.15 -7.09
C SER A 47 19.09 3.43 -7.91
N ASP A 48 19.01 3.33 -9.24
CA ASP A 48 18.82 4.47 -10.14
C ASP A 48 17.57 4.25 -11.00
N VAL A 49 16.49 4.96 -10.66
CA VAL A 49 15.22 4.89 -11.41
C VAL A 49 15.30 5.58 -12.77
N ARG A 50 16.32 6.41 -13.01
CA ARG A 50 16.48 7.20 -14.25
C ARG A 50 16.82 6.33 -15.44
N VAL A 51 17.37 5.13 -15.21
CA VAL A 51 17.59 4.13 -16.27
C VAL A 51 16.30 3.73 -16.99
N PHE A 52 15.13 3.97 -16.39
CA PHE A 52 13.82 3.69 -16.97
C PHE A 52 13.17 4.86 -17.69
N ALA A 53 13.88 5.96 -17.92
CA ALA A 53 13.27 7.16 -18.54
C ALA A 53 12.49 6.87 -19.84
N SER A 54 13.04 6.04 -20.73
CA SER A 54 12.36 5.65 -21.97
C SER A 54 11.13 4.76 -21.72
N VAL A 55 11.17 3.94 -20.67
CA VAL A 55 10.03 3.08 -20.27
C VAL A 55 8.93 3.95 -19.66
N PHE A 56 9.27 4.93 -18.82
CA PHE A 56 8.31 5.87 -18.25
C PHE A 56 7.61 6.71 -19.34
N ALA A 57 8.35 7.17 -20.35
CA ALA A 57 7.75 7.87 -21.49
C ALA A 57 6.75 6.99 -22.26
N GLU A 58 7.06 5.71 -22.47
CA GLU A 58 6.12 4.79 -23.13
C GLU A 58 4.93 4.45 -22.22
N MET A 59 5.11 4.32 -20.90
CA MET A 59 4.01 4.15 -19.94
C MET A 59 3.05 5.35 -19.96
N GLU A 60 3.61 6.59 -19.97
CA GLU A 60 2.83 7.81 -20.10
C GLU A 60 1.99 7.80 -21.38
N ARG A 61 2.59 7.46 -22.52
CA ARG A 61 1.91 7.36 -23.82
C ARG A 61 0.81 6.30 -23.84
N LEU A 62 1.01 5.19 -23.16
CA LEU A 62 0.06 4.06 -23.07
C LEU A 62 -1.02 4.26 -22.00
N GLY A 63 -0.91 5.28 -21.16
CA GLY A 63 -1.83 5.52 -20.04
C GLY A 63 -1.70 4.52 -18.90
N LEU A 64 -0.57 3.79 -18.81
CA LEU A 64 -0.28 2.89 -17.69
C LEU A 64 0.05 3.66 -16.41
N VAL A 65 -0.35 3.12 -15.26
CA VAL A 65 -0.02 3.70 -13.95
C VAL A 65 1.31 3.13 -13.47
N LEU A 66 2.19 4.00 -12.97
CA LEU A 66 3.44 3.59 -12.30
C LEU A 66 3.20 3.47 -10.79
N CYS A 67 3.28 2.26 -10.27
CA CYS A 67 3.21 1.97 -8.84
C CYS A 67 4.61 1.83 -8.26
N LEU A 68 4.95 2.62 -7.23
CA LEU A 68 6.29 2.72 -6.67
C LEU A 68 6.35 2.17 -5.25
N HIS A 69 7.22 1.20 -5.00
CA HIS A 69 7.76 0.98 -3.66
C HIS A 69 8.90 1.98 -3.46
N GLY A 70 8.61 3.08 -2.78
CA GLY A 70 9.49 4.25 -2.72
C GLY A 70 10.46 4.23 -1.56
N GLU A 71 11.47 3.37 -1.57
CA GLU A 71 12.54 3.34 -0.56
C GLU A 71 13.93 3.30 -1.22
N VAL A 72 14.90 4.05 -0.64
CA VAL A 72 16.32 3.96 -1.01
C VAL A 72 17.01 2.93 -0.11
N PRO A 73 17.56 1.80 -0.64
CA PRO A 73 17.98 0.66 0.18
C PRO A 73 19.17 0.95 1.10
N ASP A 74 20.13 1.78 0.67
CA ASP A 74 21.37 2.04 1.39
C ASP A 74 21.29 3.19 2.41
N VAL A 75 20.06 3.61 2.73
CA VAL A 75 19.74 4.64 3.73
C VAL A 75 19.22 3.97 5.00
N PHE A 76 19.39 4.65 6.14
CA PHE A 76 18.81 4.20 7.41
C PHE A 76 17.30 3.93 7.28
N CYS A 77 16.82 2.82 7.82
CA CYS A 77 15.49 2.28 7.51
C CYS A 77 14.32 3.25 7.77
N LEU A 78 14.45 4.19 8.70
CA LEU A 78 13.42 5.21 8.95
C LEU A 78 13.43 6.34 7.92
N ASP A 79 14.54 6.54 7.20
CA ASP A 79 14.74 7.65 6.28
C ASP A 79 14.62 7.26 4.81
N ARG A 80 14.52 5.95 4.51
CA ARG A 80 14.49 5.39 3.14
C ARG A 80 13.41 6.01 2.26
N GLU A 81 12.18 6.13 2.77
CA GLU A 81 11.07 6.73 2.04
C GLU A 81 11.31 8.22 1.79
N THR A 82 11.74 8.95 2.82
CA THR A 82 12.04 10.38 2.69
C THR A 82 13.15 10.63 1.65
N ALA A 83 14.19 9.79 1.63
CA ALA A 83 15.26 9.87 0.65
C ALA A 83 14.77 9.63 -0.79
N PHE A 84 13.75 8.80 -0.98
CA PHE A 84 13.18 8.49 -2.30
C PHE A 84 12.35 9.65 -2.89
N LEU A 85 11.89 10.60 -2.08
CA LEU A 85 10.98 11.66 -2.53
C LEU A 85 11.59 12.58 -3.61
N GLN A 86 12.90 12.71 -3.68
CA GLN A 86 13.56 13.44 -4.76
C GLN A 86 13.40 12.73 -6.12
N GLU A 87 13.46 11.41 -6.14
CA GLU A 87 13.23 10.61 -7.35
C GLU A 87 11.77 10.67 -7.79
N LEU A 88 10.82 10.63 -6.83
CA LEU A 88 9.41 10.88 -7.13
C LEU A 88 9.18 12.23 -7.80
N ARG A 89 9.79 13.31 -7.26
CA ARG A 89 9.72 14.65 -7.86
C ARG A 89 10.32 14.70 -9.26
N TRP A 90 11.45 14.00 -9.45
CA TRP A 90 12.09 13.92 -10.75
C TRP A 90 11.19 13.22 -11.77
N ILE A 91 10.62 12.04 -11.45
CA ILE A 91 9.72 11.32 -12.34
C ILE A 91 8.52 12.20 -12.72
N ALA A 92 7.86 12.80 -11.72
CA ALA A 92 6.69 13.63 -11.94
C ALA A 92 6.98 14.89 -12.81
N SER A 93 8.19 15.46 -12.70
CA SER A 93 8.59 16.62 -13.49
C SER A 93 8.94 16.26 -14.95
N MET A 94 9.57 15.10 -15.15
CA MET A 94 9.99 14.63 -16.47
C MET A 94 8.85 14.02 -17.30
N PHE A 95 7.84 13.44 -16.61
CA PHE A 95 6.71 12.76 -17.24
C PHE A 95 5.39 13.27 -16.64
N PRO A 96 4.98 14.51 -16.96
CA PRO A 96 3.85 15.18 -16.29
C PRO A 96 2.49 14.52 -16.55
N GLY A 97 2.34 13.76 -17.63
CA GLY A 97 1.14 12.97 -17.93
C GLY A 97 1.14 11.55 -17.34
N LEU A 98 2.28 11.09 -16.83
CA LEU A 98 2.38 9.77 -16.23
C LEU A 98 1.64 9.74 -14.89
N ARG A 99 0.65 8.86 -14.76
CA ARG A 99 0.00 8.62 -13.47
C ARG A 99 0.91 7.79 -12.57
N ILE A 100 1.18 8.29 -11.36
CA ILE A 100 2.11 7.69 -10.40
C ILE A 100 1.40 7.45 -9.08
N VAL A 101 1.53 6.24 -8.52
CA VAL A 101 1.09 5.92 -7.16
C VAL A 101 2.33 5.62 -6.31
N LEU A 102 2.60 6.46 -5.33
CA LEU A 102 3.53 6.12 -4.25
C LEU A 102 2.79 5.21 -3.27
N GLU A 103 3.09 3.92 -3.31
CA GLU A 103 2.34 2.92 -2.54
C GLU A 103 2.74 2.88 -1.07
N HIS A 104 1.78 2.54 -0.19
CA HIS A 104 1.94 2.25 1.24
C HIS A 104 2.81 3.28 1.99
N VAL A 105 2.54 4.59 1.76
CA VAL A 105 3.33 5.67 2.37
C VAL A 105 3.31 5.61 3.90
N THR A 106 4.43 5.99 4.49
CA THR A 106 4.67 5.85 5.93
C THR A 106 5.12 7.13 6.63
N THR A 107 5.44 8.22 5.90
CA THR A 107 6.01 9.44 6.49
C THR A 107 5.17 10.68 6.25
N ALA A 108 5.21 11.63 7.20
CA ALA A 108 4.66 12.97 7.03
C ALA A 108 5.31 13.71 5.85
N ALA A 109 6.57 13.41 5.54
CA ALA A 109 7.28 13.98 4.41
C ALA A 109 6.67 13.53 3.07
N ALA A 110 6.36 12.24 2.91
CA ALA A 110 5.68 11.72 1.72
C ALA A 110 4.30 12.36 1.54
N VAL A 111 3.52 12.48 2.62
CA VAL A 111 2.21 13.16 2.58
C VAL A 111 2.33 14.59 2.04
N ARG A 112 3.30 15.37 2.53
CA ARG A 112 3.52 16.74 2.05
C ARG A 112 3.89 16.76 0.57
N VAL A 113 4.86 15.94 0.16
CA VAL A 113 5.33 15.91 -1.23
C VAL A 113 4.23 15.51 -2.19
N VAL A 114 3.44 14.49 -1.89
CA VAL A 114 2.31 14.07 -2.75
C VAL A 114 1.25 15.18 -2.85
N LYS A 115 0.97 15.91 -1.76
CA LYS A 115 0.05 17.08 -1.82
C LYS A 115 0.54 18.19 -2.75
N GLU A 116 1.86 18.43 -2.79
CA GLU A 116 2.50 19.49 -3.60
C GLU A 116 2.60 19.13 -5.08
N LEU A 117 2.69 17.84 -5.41
CA LEU A 117 2.83 17.36 -6.78
C LEU A 117 1.50 17.45 -7.57
N PRO A 118 1.52 17.38 -8.92
CA PRO A 118 0.31 17.42 -9.74
C PRO A 118 -0.68 16.29 -9.40
N ASP A 119 -1.93 16.39 -9.86
CA ASP A 119 -2.98 15.38 -9.65
C ASP A 119 -2.71 14.04 -10.37
N THR A 120 -1.70 13.99 -11.22
CA THR A 120 -1.16 12.74 -11.77
C THR A 120 -0.36 11.92 -10.75
N VAL A 121 -0.09 12.46 -9.56
CA VAL A 121 0.61 11.76 -8.47
C VAL A 121 -0.33 11.56 -7.29
N ALA A 122 -0.50 10.31 -6.89
CA ALA A 122 -1.30 9.88 -5.74
C ALA A 122 -0.48 8.95 -4.82
N ALA A 123 -1.06 8.57 -3.70
CA ALA A 123 -0.44 7.62 -2.78
C ALA A 123 -1.48 6.66 -2.18
N THR A 124 -1.05 5.44 -1.88
CA THR A 124 -1.85 4.52 -1.06
C THR A 124 -1.42 4.55 0.40
N ILE A 125 -2.39 4.36 1.28
CA ILE A 125 -2.17 4.20 2.72
C ILE A 125 -2.81 2.89 3.16
N THR A 126 -2.08 2.11 3.96
CA THR A 126 -2.54 0.81 4.45
C THR A 126 -3.25 0.94 5.80
N ALA A 127 -4.13 0.00 6.12
CA ALA A 127 -4.77 -0.04 7.43
C ALA A 127 -3.75 -0.18 8.59
N HIS A 128 -2.69 -0.95 8.37
CA HIS A 128 -1.67 -1.15 9.41
C HIS A 128 -0.80 0.08 9.65
N HIS A 129 -0.44 0.87 8.63
CA HIS A 129 0.32 2.12 8.83
C HIS A 129 -0.50 3.23 9.49
N LEU A 130 -1.82 3.20 9.39
CA LEU A 130 -2.71 4.09 10.16
C LEU A 130 -2.77 3.73 11.65
N ARG A 131 -2.38 2.52 12.04
CA ARG A 131 -2.55 2.00 13.40
C ARG A 131 -1.23 1.74 14.12
N LEU A 132 -0.18 1.36 13.40
CA LEU A 132 1.11 0.97 13.96
C LEU A 132 2.13 2.11 13.90
N THR A 133 2.98 2.11 14.90
CA THR A 133 4.27 2.81 14.92
C THR A 133 5.40 1.79 15.05
N LEU A 134 6.65 2.21 14.97
CA LEU A 134 7.80 1.32 15.16
C LEU A 134 7.78 0.63 16.54
N ASP A 135 7.26 1.30 17.57
CA ASP A 135 7.13 0.73 18.90
C ASP A 135 6.19 -0.49 18.95
N ASP A 136 5.23 -0.56 18.03
CA ASP A 136 4.34 -1.70 17.89
C ASP A 136 5.01 -2.89 17.19
N VAL A 137 6.20 -2.70 16.65
CA VAL A 137 7.02 -3.74 16.00
C VAL A 137 8.13 -4.22 16.95
N ILE A 138 8.90 -3.28 17.52
CA ILE A 138 10.14 -3.58 18.28
C ILE A 138 10.26 -2.82 19.61
N GLY A 139 9.19 -2.23 20.14
CA GLY A 139 9.25 -1.44 21.38
C GLY A 139 9.61 -2.30 22.61
N SER A 140 8.63 -2.70 23.40
CA SER A 140 8.89 -3.54 24.58
C SER A 140 9.10 -5.03 24.25
N LYS A 141 8.58 -5.48 23.11
CA LYS A 141 8.69 -6.86 22.60
C LYS A 141 8.76 -6.84 21.09
N LEU A 142 9.47 -7.79 20.50
CA LEU A 142 9.42 -8.04 19.07
C LEU A 142 8.07 -8.65 18.68
N ARG A 143 7.37 -8.00 17.75
CA ARG A 143 6.11 -8.47 17.16
C ARG A 143 6.28 -8.71 15.67
N PRO A 144 6.75 -9.89 15.26
CA PRO A 144 7.11 -10.15 13.86
C PRO A 144 5.92 -10.04 12.92
N HIS A 145 4.68 -10.26 13.35
CA HIS A 145 3.47 -10.15 12.53
C HIS A 145 3.10 -8.69 12.19
N ASN A 146 3.66 -7.71 12.91
CA ASN A 146 3.53 -6.27 12.63
C ASN A 146 4.69 -5.74 11.75
N PHE A 147 5.69 -6.58 11.45
CA PHE A 147 6.81 -6.18 10.61
C PHE A 147 6.44 -6.21 9.13
N CYS A 148 6.58 -5.07 8.46
CA CYS A 148 6.40 -4.88 7.02
C CYS A 148 7.49 -3.96 6.44
N MET A 149 7.54 -3.81 5.13
CA MET A 149 8.39 -2.84 4.45
C MET A 149 7.54 -2.06 3.43
N PRO A 150 7.54 -0.71 3.52
CA PRO A 150 8.26 0.13 4.48
C PRO A 150 7.84 -0.15 5.92
N VAL A 151 8.80 -0.06 6.84
CA VAL A 151 8.51 -0.24 8.27
C VAL A 151 7.65 0.90 8.80
N ALA A 152 6.73 0.63 9.73
CA ALA A 152 5.97 1.66 10.43
C ALA A 152 6.93 2.66 11.12
N LYS A 153 6.61 3.95 11.03
CA LYS A 153 7.50 5.03 11.46
C LYS A 153 7.13 5.55 12.86
N ARG A 154 7.31 6.84 13.07
CA ARG A 154 7.09 7.54 14.34
C ARG A 154 5.61 7.88 14.57
N PRO A 155 5.20 8.20 15.82
CA PRO A 155 3.83 8.63 16.12
C PRO A 155 3.38 9.85 15.30
N GLU A 156 4.25 10.81 15.07
CA GLU A 156 3.96 12.00 14.25
C GLU A 156 3.75 11.68 12.78
N ASP A 157 4.44 10.69 12.25
CA ASP A 157 4.22 10.20 10.88
C ASP A 157 2.85 9.53 10.78
N ARG A 158 2.52 8.63 11.72
CA ARG A 158 1.18 8.02 11.80
C ARG A 158 0.08 9.06 11.90
N ALA A 159 0.26 10.10 12.73
CA ALA A 159 -0.72 11.17 12.85
C ALA A 159 -0.95 11.91 11.53
N ALA A 160 0.11 12.16 10.75
CA ALA A 160 0.01 12.77 9.43
C ALA A 160 -0.73 11.87 8.42
N LEU A 161 -0.50 10.55 8.47
CA LEU A 161 -1.23 9.58 7.64
C LEU A 161 -2.72 9.54 7.98
N ILE A 162 -3.08 9.49 9.27
CA ILE A 162 -4.48 9.51 9.73
C ILE A 162 -5.16 10.80 9.24
N ALA A 163 -4.54 11.94 9.50
CA ALA A 163 -5.09 13.25 9.11
C ALA A 163 -5.35 13.36 7.61
N VAL A 164 -4.47 12.81 6.76
CA VAL A 164 -4.68 12.87 5.30
C VAL A 164 -5.66 11.82 4.80
N ALA A 165 -5.65 10.60 5.33
CA ALA A 165 -6.58 9.55 4.94
C ALA A 165 -8.03 9.97 5.21
N THR A 166 -8.27 10.63 6.35
CA THR A 166 -9.60 11.08 6.77
C THR A 166 -9.98 12.47 6.25
N SER A 167 -9.11 13.13 5.48
CA SER A 167 -9.34 14.50 4.97
C SER A 167 -10.33 14.59 3.80
N GLY A 168 -10.55 13.46 3.09
CA GLY A 168 -11.29 13.44 1.83
C GLY A 168 -10.45 13.90 0.62
N ASN A 169 -9.12 14.02 0.74
CA ASN A 169 -8.25 14.34 -0.39
C ASN A 169 -8.14 13.14 -1.35
N PRO A 170 -8.61 13.24 -2.61
CA PRO A 170 -8.69 12.10 -3.54
C PRO A 170 -7.34 11.57 -4.01
N LYS A 171 -6.25 12.29 -3.72
CA LYS A 171 -4.89 11.81 -4.01
C LYS A 171 -4.40 10.74 -3.04
N PHE A 172 -5.13 10.49 -1.95
CA PHE A 172 -4.80 9.47 -0.96
C PHE A 172 -5.95 8.48 -0.83
N PHE A 173 -5.68 7.22 -1.09
CA PHE A 173 -6.67 6.18 -1.05
C PHE A 173 -6.11 4.87 -0.46
N PHE A 174 -7.00 3.97 -0.13
CA PHE A 174 -6.62 2.70 0.49
C PHE A 174 -5.87 1.80 -0.49
N GLY A 175 -4.74 1.25 -0.01
CA GLY A 175 -4.07 0.11 -0.61
C GLY A 175 -3.72 -0.87 0.49
N SER A 176 -4.18 -2.10 0.41
CA SER A 176 -4.07 -3.04 1.53
C SER A 176 -2.64 -3.45 1.85
N ASP A 177 -1.80 -3.59 0.84
CA ASP A 177 -0.48 -4.24 0.95
C ASP A 177 -0.55 -5.48 1.88
N SER A 178 -1.66 -6.23 1.78
CA SER A 178 -1.84 -7.43 2.59
C SER A 178 -0.91 -8.52 2.11
N ALA A 179 0.12 -8.80 2.88
CA ALA A 179 1.21 -9.70 2.52
C ALA A 179 1.34 -10.85 3.55
N PRO A 180 0.47 -11.88 3.44
CA PRO A 180 0.52 -13.01 4.35
C PRO A 180 1.76 -13.87 4.12
N HIS A 181 2.45 -14.20 5.21
CA HIS A 181 3.51 -15.20 5.24
C HIS A 181 3.20 -16.27 6.27
N ASP A 182 3.64 -17.48 6.02
CA ASP A 182 3.52 -18.59 6.97
C ASP A 182 4.14 -18.20 8.31
N ARG A 183 3.50 -18.58 9.42
CA ARG A 183 3.95 -18.24 10.76
C ARG A 183 5.44 -18.54 10.99
N ASP A 184 5.87 -19.73 10.56
CA ASP A 184 7.25 -20.17 10.74
C ASP A 184 8.27 -19.28 10.02
N LYS A 185 7.86 -18.63 8.90
CA LYS A 185 8.70 -17.67 8.19
C LYS A 185 8.73 -16.31 8.87
N LYS A 186 7.61 -15.88 9.46
CA LYS A 186 7.53 -14.63 10.23
C LYS A 186 8.32 -14.72 11.53
N GLU A 187 8.25 -15.86 12.21
CA GLU A 187 8.86 -16.12 13.53
C GLU A 187 10.27 -16.75 13.40
N SER A 188 10.86 -16.74 12.22
CA SER A 188 12.24 -17.21 11.98
C SER A 188 13.28 -16.13 12.32
N ALA A 189 14.57 -16.52 12.32
CA ALA A 189 15.69 -15.61 12.58
C ALA A 189 15.76 -14.44 11.58
N GLU A 190 15.33 -14.64 10.34
CA GLU A 190 15.35 -13.61 9.28
C GLU A 190 14.05 -12.79 9.23
N GLY A 191 12.93 -13.34 9.65
CA GLY A 191 11.62 -12.72 9.71
C GLY A 191 11.14 -12.09 8.38
N CYS A 192 10.18 -12.69 7.69
CA CYS A 192 9.64 -12.10 6.47
C CYS A 192 8.91 -10.78 6.76
N ALA A 193 9.15 -9.73 5.95
CA ALA A 193 8.36 -8.52 5.97
C ALA A 193 7.00 -8.73 5.29
N GLY A 194 5.93 -8.26 5.91
CA GLY A 194 4.56 -8.32 5.40
C GLY A 194 3.53 -8.43 6.52
N CYS A 195 2.51 -7.59 6.49
CA CYS A 195 1.37 -7.63 7.41
C CYS A 195 0.19 -8.32 6.74
N PHE A 196 -0.46 -9.24 7.43
CA PHE A 196 -1.68 -9.88 6.92
C PHE A 196 -2.91 -9.12 7.41
N THR A 197 -3.38 -8.18 6.62
CA THR A 197 -4.48 -7.26 6.96
C THR A 197 -5.82 -7.60 6.31
N ALA A 198 -5.83 -8.36 5.21
CA ALA A 198 -7.05 -8.62 4.44
C ALA A 198 -8.27 -9.06 5.27
N PRO A 199 -8.13 -9.90 6.34
CA PRO A 199 -9.27 -10.33 7.13
C PRO A 199 -9.91 -9.26 8.00
N VAL A 200 -9.29 -8.07 8.15
CA VAL A 200 -9.67 -7.10 9.19
C VAL A 200 -9.47 -5.64 8.74
N ALA A 201 -9.07 -5.43 7.48
CA ALA A 201 -8.67 -4.10 7.02
C ALA A 201 -9.81 -3.07 7.05
N LEU A 202 -11.01 -3.45 6.58
CA LEU A 202 -12.16 -2.55 6.54
C LEU A 202 -12.65 -2.16 7.93
N GLU A 203 -12.63 -3.10 8.85
CA GLU A 203 -13.02 -2.90 10.24
C GLU A 203 -12.05 -1.95 10.95
N LEU A 204 -10.74 -2.13 10.77
CA LEU A 204 -9.71 -1.23 11.30
C LEU A 204 -9.82 0.18 10.73
N LEU A 205 -10.13 0.29 9.43
CA LEU A 205 -10.36 1.57 8.78
C LEU A 205 -11.62 2.25 9.33
N ALA A 206 -12.73 1.50 9.51
CA ALA A 206 -13.95 2.04 10.08
C ALA A 206 -13.71 2.60 11.50
N GLU A 207 -13.00 1.89 12.36
CA GLU A 207 -12.62 2.40 13.68
C GLU A 207 -11.76 3.67 13.58
N THR A 208 -10.77 3.68 12.69
CA THR A 208 -9.88 4.82 12.53
C THR A 208 -10.65 6.06 12.07
N PHE A 209 -11.51 5.92 11.07
CA PHE A 209 -12.33 7.02 10.56
C PHE A 209 -13.37 7.49 11.57
N GLU A 210 -13.92 6.59 12.37
CA GLU A 210 -14.85 6.94 13.45
C GLU A 210 -14.17 7.72 14.56
N TRP A 211 -12.97 7.32 15.00
CA TRP A 211 -12.22 8.06 16.04
C TRP A 211 -11.89 9.49 15.62
N GLU A 212 -11.68 9.70 14.33
CA GLU A 212 -11.47 11.03 13.75
C GLU A 212 -12.79 11.78 13.44
N GLY A 213 -13.96 11.15 13.67
CA GLY A 213 -15.27 11.74 13.38
C GLY A 213 -15.52 11.94 11.89
N GLN A 214 -14.94 11.09 11.03
CA GLN A 214 -14.97 11.19 9.57
C GLN A 214 -15.45 9.91 8.89
N ILE A 215 -16.31 9.14 9.55
CA ILE A 215 -16.75 7.83 9.05
C ILE A 215 -17.44 7.93 7.67
N GLU A 216 -18.08 9.04 7.37
CA GLU A 216 -18.74 9.32 6.08
C GLU A 216 -17.76 9.44 4.90
N ARG A 217 -16.46 9.61 5.17
CA ARG A 217 -15.41 9.68 4.13
C ARG A 217 -14.76 8.33 3.86
N LEU A 218 -15.12 7.30 4.60
CA LEU A 218 -14.53 5.97 4.47
C LEU A 218 -14.73 5.39 3.06
N GLU A 219 -15.95 5.48 2.52
CA GLU A 219 -16.27 4.96 1.19
C GLU A 219 -15.41 5.59 0.10
N ALA A 220 -15.27 6.92 0.11
CA ALA A 220 -14.41 7.63 -0.82
C ALA A 220 -12.95 7.14 -0.75
N PHE A 221 -12.44 6.92 0.45
CA PHE A 221 -11.06 6.45 0.67
C PHE A 221 -10.83 5.00 0.22
N VAL A 222 -11.79 4.08 0.45
CA VAL A 222 -11.60 2.65 0.19
C VAL A 222 -12.07 2.19 -1.19
N SER A 223 -12.98 2.92 -1.84
CA SER A 223 -13.64 2.49 -3.09
C SER A 223 -13.51 3.47 -4.24
N GLU A 224 -13.77 4.77 -4.01
CA GLU A 224 -13.98 5.71 -5.10
C GLU A 224 -12.68 6.33 -5.62
N ALA A 225 -11.85 6.86 -4.72
CA ALA A 225 -10.66 7.63 -5.10
C ALA A 225 -9.65 6.77 -5.86
N GLY A 226 -9.42 5.52 -5.42
CA GLY A 226 -8.54 4.58 -6.12
C GLY A 226 -9.08 4.22 -7.51
N ALA A 227 -10.35 3.84 -7.62
CA ALA A 227 -10.96 3.51 -8.90
C ALA A 227 -10.87 4.69 -9.88
N SER A 228 -11.20 5.90 -9.41
CA SER A 228 -11.09 7.12 -10.21
C SER A 228 -9.66 7.38 -10.69
N PHE A 229 -8.66 7.27 -9.80
CA PHE A 229 -7.26 7.48 -10.15
C PHE A 229 -6.75 6.49 -11.20
N TYR A 230 -7.14 5.22 -11.09
CA TYR A 230 -6.78 4.19 -12.08
C TYR A 230 -7.62 4.25 -13.36
N GLY A 231 -8.67 5.07 -13.41
CA GLY A 231 -9.60 5.15 -14.55
C GLY A 231 -10.47 3.90 -14.67
N LEU A 232 -10.78 3.27 -13.56
CA LEU A 232 -11.63 2.08 -13.47
C LEU A 232 -13.08 2.46 -13.14
N PRO A 233 -14.06 1.67 -13.59
CA PRO A 233 -15.44 1.84 -13.13
C PRO A 233 -15.53 1.57 -11.63
N LEU A 234 -16.47 2.23 -10.96
CA LEU A 234 -16.81 1.90 -9.58
C LEU A 234 -17.41 0.50 -9.50
N ASN A 235 -17.13 -0.21 -8.43
CA ASN A 235 -17.76 -1.51 -8.18
C ASN A 235 -19.27 -1.35 -7.98
N GLU A 236 -20.04 -2.30 -8.50
CA GLU A 236 -21.46 -2.40 -8.21
C GLU A 236 -21.68 -3.09 -6.86
N GLY A 237 -22.77 -2.68 -6.17
CA GLY A 237 -23.12 -3.21 -4.85
C GLY A 237 -22.38 -2.54 -3.69
N THR A 238 -22.69 -2.99 -2.49
CA THR A 238 -22.17 -2.41 -1.24
C THR A 238 -21.71 -3.49 -0.27
N ILE A 239 -20.71 -3.15 0.55
CA ILE A 239 -20.33 -3.91 1.75
C ILE A 239 -20.87 -3.12 2.95
N THR A 240 -21.68 -3.77 3.78
CA THR A 240 -22.19 -3.14 5.00
C THR A 240 -21.25 -3.39 6.15
N LEU A 241 -20.80 -2.33 6.78
CA LEU A 241 -20.09 -2.39 8.06
C LEU A 241 -21.08 -2.06 9.18
N ALA A 242 -21.11 -2.88 10.21
CA ALA A 242 -21.97 -2.70 11.38
C ALA A 242 -21.15 -2.60 12.66
N ARG A 243 -21.58 -1.75 13.58
CA ARG A 243 -21.04 -1.76 14.94
C ARG A 243 -21.41 -3.05 15.64
N GLY A 244 -20.45 -3.69 16.23
CA GLY A 244 -20.64 -4.90 17.02
C GLY A 244 -19.28 -5.54 17.30
N PRO A 245 -18.89 -5.70 18.57
CA PRO A 245 -17.60 -6.22 18.94
C PRO A 245 -17.41 -7.65 18.42
N TRP A 246 -16.24 -7.93 17.91
CA TRP A 246 -15.82 -9.27 17.54
C TRP A 246 -14.31 -9.42 17.72
N HIS A 247 -13.85 -10.65 17.85
CA HIS A 247 -12.42 -10.92 18.00
C HIS A 247 -11.84 -11.36 16.67
N VAL A 248 -10.73 -10.72 16.29
CA VAL A 248 -9.95 -11.14 15.13
C VAL A 248 -9.46 -12.57 15.34
N PRO A 249 -9.61 -13.50 14.38
CA PRO A 249 -9.14 -14.86 14.53
C PRO A 249 -7.66 -14.91 14.90
N TYR A 250 -7.28 -15.77 15.84
CA TYR A 250 -5.88 -15.95 16.23
C TYR A 250 -5.01 -16.42 15.07
N ARG A 251 -5.59 -17.15 14.13
CA ARG A 251 -4.93 -17.68 12.95
C ARG A 251 -5.95 -18.05 11.88
N LEU A 252 -5.51 -18.01 10.65
CA LEU A 252 -6.17 -18.61 9.50
C LEU A 252 -5.26 -19.69 8.89
N LEU A 253 -5.82 -20.61 8.13
CA LEU A 253 -5.06 -21.63 7.43
C LEU A 253 -5.11 -21.34 5.94
N ASN A 254 -3.97 -21.43 5.25
CA ASN A 254 -3.93 -21.38 3.81
C ASN A 254 -4.26 -22.78 3.21
N SER A 255 -4.30 -22.88 1.89
CA SER A 255 -4.58 -24.13 1.18
C SER A 255 -3.59 -25.28 1.45
N ARG A 256 -2.43 -24.98 2.05
CA ARG A 256 -1.40 -25.96 2.45
C ARG A 256 -1.41 -26.23 3.94
N ASN A 257 -2.46 -25.82 4.68
CA ASN A 257 -2.59 -25.89 6.13
C ASN A 257 -1.50 -25.13 6.91
N ALA A 258 -0.76 -24.23 6.29
CA ALA A 258 0.16 -23.35 7.01
C ALA A 258 -0.62 -22.24 7.74
N GLN A 259 -0.15 -21.88 8.93
CA GLN A 259 -0.79 -20.87 9.76
C GLN A 259 -0.42 -19.47 9.29
N LEU A 260 -1.43 -18.66 9.06
CA LEU A 260 -1.33 -17.24 8.79
C LEU A 260 -1.88 -16.46 9.99
N ILE A 261 -1.09 -15.56 10.54
CA ILE A 261 -1.49 -14.75 11.69
C ILE A 261 -1.87 -13.36 11.18
N PRO A 262 -3.14 -12.96 11.27
CA PRO A 262 -3.54 -11.61 10.91
C PRO A 262 -3.00 -10.58 11.90
N VAL A 263 -2.88 -9.33 11.48
CA VAL A 263 -2.67 -8.23 12.42
C VAL A 263 -3.85 -8.16 13.38
N TRP A 264 -3.62 -7.73 14.62
CA TRP A 264 -4.63 -7.73 15.72
C TRP A 264 -5.20 -9.11 16.05
N ALA A 265 -4.50 -10.21 15.75
CA ALA A 265 -4.95 -11.56 16.11
C ALA A 265 -5.34 -11.66 17.58
N GLY A 266 -6.59 -12.07 17.86
CA GLY A 266 -7.15 -12.18 19.20
C GLY A 266 -7.63 -10.89 19.85
N GLU A 267 -7.37 -9.73 19.25
CA GLU A 267 -7.87 -8.45 19.75
C GLU A 267 -9.33 -8.25 19.38
N GLU A 268 -10.05 -7.49 20.23
CA GLU A 268 -11.43 -7.08 19.96
C GLU A 268 -11.46 -5.83 19.09
N ILE A 269 -12.33 -5.83 18.09
CA ILE A 269 -12.61 -4.70 17.20
C ILE A 269 -14.09 -4.37 17.26
N ALA A 270 -14.44 -3.07 17.26
CA ALA A 270 -15.80 -2.60 17.44
C ALA A 270 -16.65 -2.62 16.15
N TRP A 271 -16.06 -2.80 14.99
CA TRP A 271 -16.71 -2.86 13.69
C TRP A 271 -16.55 -4.23 13.05
N LYS A 272 -17.54 -4.67 12.31
CA LYS A 272 -17.49 -5.92 11.52
C LYS A 272 -18.20 -5.77 10.19
N VAL A 273 -17.78 -6.52 9.19
CA VAL A 273 -18.55 -6.71 7.96
C VAL A 273 -19.84 -7.45 8.34
N ALA A 274 -20.98 -6.85 8.00
CA ALA A 274 -22.28 -7.50 8.21
C ALA A 274 -22.43 -8.66 7.23
N ALA A 275 -23.00 -9.79 7.73
CA ALA A 275 -23.23 -11.01 6.94
C ALA A 275 -24.39 -10.83 5.93
#